data_07f514a7ebf774f605df13b4db11da33
#
_entry.id   07f514a7ebf774f605df13b4db11da33
#
_cell.length_a   1.000
_cell.length_b   1.000
_cell.length_c   1.000
_cell.angle_alpha   90.00
_cell.angle_beta   90.00
_cell.angle_gamma   90.00
#
_symmetry.space_group_name_H-M   'P 1'
#
loop_
_entity.id
_entity.type
_entity.pdbx_description
1 polymer ?
#
loop_
_entity_poly.entity_id
_entity_poly.type
_entity_poly.pdbx_seq_one_letter_code
_entity_poly.pdbx_strand_id
1 'polypeptide(L)'
;MSDAWSARAEAYRESPTHREGDDLDALVAWCEPGPDVDALDVATGGGHVARRLAEAGCRVTTCDAAEGMGPDVVCPAEALPFPDGSFDVVACRIAAHHFTDVAAAVREMARVTRRLVVVEDTLYVDERVEEAERLRDPTHVRSYSEPEWRGFMEAAGLAVERAEHFPKRHPVEPWLARVGCTGETAARVRELLAHRMAPDEPVWLDTKLLIRGRREN
;
A
#
# COMPACT_ATOMS: atom_id res chain seq x y z
N MET A 1 -12.90 -10.78 -5.97
CA MET A 1 -11.54 -10.28 -5.64
C MET A 1 -11.11 -10.68 -4.23
N SER A 2 -11.95 -10.58 -3.19
CA SER A 2 -11.61 -10.95 -1.80
C SER A 2 -11.08 -12.39 -1.64
N ASP A 3 -11.62 -13.37 -2.37
CA ASP A 3 -11.22 -14.77 -2.27
C ASP A 3 -9.77 -15.02 -2.72
N ALA A 4 -9.31 -14.31 -3.77
CA ALA A 4 -7.93 -14.43 -4.25
C ALA A 4 -6.92 -13.91 -3.22
N TRP A 5 -7.26 -12.84 -2.52
CA TRP A 5 -6.42 -12.27 -1.46
C TRP A 5 -6.41 -13.14 -0.21
N SER A 6 -7.57 -13.68 0.18
CA SER A 6 -7.66 -14.62 1.30
C SER A 6 -6.75 -15.84 1.09
N ALA A 7 -6.70 -16.37 -0.13
CA ALA A 7 -5.82 -17.50 -0.47
C ALA A 7 -4.32 -17.15 -0.44
N ARG A 8 -3.95 -15.87 -0.55
CA ARG A 8 -2.56 -15.40 -0.54
C ARG A 8 -2.10 -14.87 0.82
N ALA A 9 -2.96 -14.85 1.84
CA ALA A 9 -2.70 -14.19 3.13
C ALA A 9 -1.39 -14.64 3.78
N GLU A 10 -1.09 -15.93 3.78
CA GLU A 10 0.15 -16.48 4.35
C GLU A 10 1.41 -15.93 3.62
N ALA A 11 1.39 -15.92 2.29
CA ALA A 11 2.50 -15.42 1.49
C ALA A 11 2.80 -13.93 1.74
N TYR A 12 1.78 -13.15 2.09
CA TYR A 12 1.95 -11.74 2.46
C TYR A 12 2.45 -11.57 3.89
N ARG A 13 1.99 -12.39 4.84
CA ARG A 13 2.50 -12.39 6.23
C ARG A 13 3.99 -12.74 6.29
N GLU A 14 4.45 -13.67 5.46
CA GLU A 14 5.85 -14.13 5.45
C GLU A 14 6.77 -13.32 4.50
N SER A 15 6.22 -12.42 3.69
CA SER A 15 6.97 -11.66 2.69
C SER A 15 8.02 -10.73 3.32
N PRO A 16 9.33 -10.98 3.13
CA PRO A 16 10.38 -10.12 3.71
C PRO A 16 10.28 -8.68 3.22
N THR A 17 9.91 -8.47 1.94
CA THR A 17 9.78 -7.13 1.34
C THR A 17 8.64 -6.30 1.91
N HIS A 18 7.70 -6.92 2.65
CA HIS A 18 6.60 -6.22 3.33
C HIS A 18 6.85 -6.09 4.83
N ARG A 19 7.61 -7.02 5.43
CA ARG A 19 7.85 -7.06 6.88
C ARG A 19 8.84 -6.03 7.38
N GLU A 20 9.81 -5.62 6.54
CA GLU A 20 10.96 -4.83 6.91
C GLU A 20 11.34 -3.85 5.80
N GLY A 21 12.04 -2.79 6.15
CA GLY A 21 12.60 -1.82 5.24
C GLY A 21 12.45 -0.39 5.73
N ASP A 22 13.35 0.47 5.25
CA ASP A 22 13.39 1.89 5.60
C ASP A 22 12.08 2.61 5.26
N ASP A 23 11.39 2.14 4.23
CA ASP A 23 10.06 2.60 3.81
C ASP A 23 8.99 2.37 4.89
N LEU A 24 8.94 1.16 5.48
CA LEU A 24 8.03 0.85 6.58
C LEU A 24 8.39 1.65 7.84
N ASP A 25 9.68 1.77 8.17
CA ASP A 25 10.14 2.55 9.31
C ASP A 25 9.77 4.04 9.17
N ALA A 26 9.94 4.58 7.96
CA ALA A 26 9.53 5.95 7.64
C ALA A 26 8.00 6.12 7.74
N LEU A 27 7.22 5.20 7.18
CA LEU A 27 5.75 5.24 7.26
C LEU A 27 5.29 5.29 8.72
N VAL A 28 5.81 4.39 9.56
CA VAL A 28 5.46 4.35 11.00
C VAL A 28 5.86 5.67 11.68
N ALA A 29 7.05 6.17 11.44
CA ALA A 29 7.50 7.45 12.00
C ALA A 29 6.62 8.63 11.55
N TRP A 30 6.16 8.64 10.29
CA TRP A 30 5.28 9.69 9.76
C TRP A 30 3.85 9.63 10.31
N CYS A 31 3.43 8.50 10.85
CA CYS A 31 2.18 8.36 11.59
C CYS A 31 2.20 9.09 12.94
N GLU A 32 3.36 9.56 13.41
CA GLU A 32 3.52 10.20 14.74
C GLU A 32 2.94 9.34 15.86
N PRO A 33 3.39 8.08 16.01
CA PRO A 33 2.78 7.11 16.91
C PRO A 33 2.98 7.47 18.38
N GLY A 34 2.10 6.96 19.25
CA GLY A 34 2.18 7.12 20.70
C GLY A 34 1.00 6.48 21.44
N PRO A 35 1.03 6.47 22.80
CA PRO A 35 0.06 5.73 23.60
C PRO A 35 -1.38 6.26 23.52
N ASP A 36 -1.57 7.52 23.14
CA ASP A 36 -2.89 8.14 23.01
C ASP A 36 -3.36 8.26 21.55
N VAL A 37 -2.64 7.64 20.61
CA VAL A 37 -2.94 7.68 19.18
C VAL A 37 -3.85 6.51 18.79
N ASP A 38 -5.04 6.84 18.28
CA ASP A 38 -5.94 5.90 17.60
C ASP A 38 -5.54 5.81 16.12
N ALA A 39 -5.10 4.65 15.66
CA ALA A 39 -4.65 4.42 14.31
C ALA A 39 -5.54 3.43 13.56
N LEU A 40 -5.83 3.71 12.29
CA LEU A 40 -6.46 2.77 11.36
C LEU A 40 -5.43 2.30 10.31
N ASP A 41 -5.27 0.99 10.16
CA ASP A 41 -4.50 0.38 9.07
C ASP A 41 -5.47 -0.13 8.00
N VAL A 42 -5.55 0.58 6.86
CA VAL A 42 -6.46 0.30 5.76
C VAL A 42 -5.81 -0.64 4.76
N ALA A 43 -6.54 -1.69 4.36
CA ALA A 43 -6.06 -2.79 3.55
C ALA A 43 -4.81 -3.43 4.20
N THR A 44 -4.98 -3.83 5.47
CA THR A 44 -3.91 -4.26 6.37
C THR A 44 -3.08 -5.45 5.85
N GLY A 45 -3.65 -6.29 4.99
CA GLY A 45 -2.96 -7.43 4.39
C GLY A 45 -2.29 -8.33 5.44
N GLY A 46 -0.96 -8.42 5.41
CA GLY A 46 -0.16 -9.18 6.37
C GLY A 46 -0.05 -8.57 7.78
N GLY A 47 -0.67 -7.41 8.03
CA GLY A 47 -0.68 -6.75 9.35
C GLY A 47 0.64 -6.08 9.75
N HIS A 48 1.53 -5.81 8.82
CA HIS A 48 2.87 -5.31 9.15
C HIS A 48 2.85 -3.87 9.70
N VAL A 49 2.04 -2.98 9.11
CA VAL A 49 1.86 -1.61 9.59
C VAL A 49 1.17 -1.62 10.95
N ALA A 50 0.06 -2.36 11.08
CA ALA A 50 -0.69 -2.47 12.33
C ALA A 50 0.20 -2.94 13.48
N ARG A 51 0.99 -4.00 13.27
CA ARG A 51 1.94 -4.51 14.28
C ARG A 51 2.94 -3.45 14.70
N ARG A 52 3.58 -2.75 13.75
CA ARG A 52 4.60 -1.73 14.04
C ARG A 52 4.02 -0.51 14.76
N LEU A 53 2.79 -0.09 14.41
CA LEU A 53 2.09 0.99 15.13
C LEU A 53 1.71 0.56 16.54
N ALA A 54 1.27 -0.69 16.75
CA ALA A 54 0.98 -1.22 18.09
C ALA A 54 2.24 -1.33 18.95
N GLU A 55 3.36 -1.82 18.39
CA GLU A 55 4.68 -1.84 19.05
C GLU A 55 5.15 -0.43 19.45
N ALA A 56 4.78 0.60 18.67
CA ALA A 56 5.04 2.00 18.97
C ALA A 56 4.01 2.65 19.94
N GLY A 57 3.07 1.86 20.46
CA GLY A 57 2.14 2.24 21.53
C GLY A 57 0.75 2.70 21.07
N CYS A 58 0.44 2.69 19.76
CA CYS A 58 -0.88 3.10 19.28
C CYS A 58 -1.98 2.08 19.64
N ARG A 59 -3.20 2.57 19.76
CA ARG A 59 -4.40 1.73 19.68
C ARG A 59 -4.75 1.55 18.20
N VAL A 60 -4.57 0.33 17.68
CA VAL A 60 -4.71 0.07 16.25
C VAL A 60 -6.00 -0.68 15.97
N THR A 61 -6.73 -0.20 14.97
CA THR A 61 -7.82 -0.93 14.31
C THR A 61 -7.36 -1.26 12.89
N THR A 62 -7.70 -2.47 12.41
CA THR A 62 -7.35 -2.93 11.07
C THR A 62 -8.61 -3.12 10.22
N CYS A 63 -8.53 -2.79 8.93
CA CYS A 63 -9.57 -3.18 7.97
C CYS A 63 -8.97 -3.70 6.67
N ASP A 64 -9.72 -4.62 6.03
CA ASP A 64 -9.36 -5.21 4.74
C ASP A 64 -10.63 -5.73 4.06
N ALA A 65 -10.67 -5.74 2.73
CA ALA A 65 -11.78 -6.31 1.97
C ALA A 65 -11.74 -7.86 1.95
N ALA A 66 -10.59 -8.46 2.26
CA ALA A 66 -10.36 -9.89 2.29
C ALA A 66 -10.43 -10.45 3.73
N GLU A 67 -11.49 -11.17 4.07
CA GLU A 67 -11.68 -11.77 5.39
C GLU A 67 -10.50 -12.68 5.81
N GLY A 68 -9.89 -13.40 4.85
CA GLY A 68 -8.75 -14.29 5.11
C GLY A 68 -7.48 -13.57 5.57
N MET A 69 -7.39 -12.24 5.43
CA MET A 69 -6.32 -11.43 6.03
C MET A 69 -6.47 -11.30 7.54
N GLY A 70 -7.69 -11.54 8.07
CA GLY A 70 -7.99 -11.50 9.51
C GLY A 70 -8.03 -10.08 10.08
N PRO A 71 -8.64 -9.09 9.38
CA PRO A 71 -8.78 -7.74 9.92
C PRO A 71 -9.83 -7.69 11.05
N ASP A 72 -9.79 -6.64 11.86
CA ASP A 72 -10.84 -6.36 12.85
C ASP A 72 -12.18 -6.05 12.17
N VAL A 73 -12.14 -5.37 11.00
CA VAL A 73 -13.34 -5.01 10.23
C VAL A 73 -13.14 -5.37 8.76
N VAL A 74 -14.06 -6.19 8.22
CA VAL A 74 -14.06 -6.53 6.79
C VAL A 74 -14.82 -5.45 6.01
N CYS A 75 -14.10 -4.64 5.23
CA CYS A 75 -14.70 -3.60 4.39
C CYS A 75 -13.72 -3.17 3.27
N PRO A 76 -14.24 -2.64 2.14
CA PRO A 76 -13.40 -2.00 1.13
C PRO A 76 -12.92 -0.63 1.61
N ALA A 77 -11.75 -0.19 1.09
CA ALA A 77 -11.18 1.12 1.43
C ALA A 77 -12.05 2.30 0.97
N GLU A 78 -12.85 2.10 -0.07
CA GLU A 78 -13.76 3.07 -0.66
C GLU A 78 -15.05 3.31 0.15
N ALA A 79 -15.30 2.50 1.20
CA ALA A 79 -16.50 2.61 2.06
C ALA A 79 -16.18 2.14 3.48
N LEU A 80 -15.51 2.99 4.25
CA LEU A 80 -15.08 2.69 5.62
C LEU A 80 -16.26 2.86 6.60
N PRO A 81 -16.64 1.82 7.37
CA PRO A 81 -17.82 1.84 8.24
C PRO A 81 -17.55 2.53 9.59
N PHE A 82 -16.74 3.57 9.57
CA PHE A 82 -16.39 4.34 10.76
C PHE A 82 -16.96 5.76 10.69
N PRO A 83 -17.34 6.36 11.83
CA PRO A 83 -17.74 7.77 11.89
C PRO A 83 -16.62 8.73 11.44
N ASP A 84 -16.98 9.94 11.05
CA ASP A 84 -16.02 11.00 10.73
C ASP A 84 -15.09 11.27 11.94
N GLY A 85 -13.79 11.43 11.64
CA GLY A 85 -12.81 11.75 12.66
C GLY A 85 -12.67 10.69 13.76
N SER A 86 -12.82 9.41 13.46
CA SER A 86 -12.68 8.32 14.45
C SER A 86 -11.24 8.05 14.86
N PHE A 87 -10.26 8.36 13.97
CA PHE A 87 -8.87 8.02 14.18
C PHE A 87 -7.96 9.27 14.15
N ASP A 88 -6.86 9.25 14.87
CA ASP A 88 -5.86 10.31 14.78
C ASP A 88 -5.03 10.19 13.51
N VAL A 89 -4.75 8.97 13.10
CA VAL A 89 -4.00 8.66 11.88
C VAL A 89 -4.62 7.48 11.14
N VAL A 90 -4.63 7.58 9.82
CA VAL A 90 -5.01 6.51 8.90
C VAL A 90 -3.82 6.17 8.02
N ALA A 91 -3.40 4.93 8.02
CA ALA A 91 -2.30 4.41 7.21
C ALA A 91 -2.81 3.43 6.15
N CYS A 92 -2.18 3.42 4.97
CA CYS A 92 -2.39 2.42 3.93
C CYS A 92 -1.05 2.13 3.25
N ARG A 93 -0.69 0.85 3.10
CA ARG A 93 0.63 0.50 2.55
C ARG A 93 0.57 -0.59 1.49
N ILE A 94 1.07 -0.25 0.28
CA ILE A 94 1.25 -1.17 -0.87
C ILE A 94 -0.05 -1.94 -1.18
N ALA A 95 -1.16 -1.20 -1.28
CA ALA A 95 -2.49 -1.75 -1.51
C ALA A 95 -3.36 -0.93 -2.47
N ALA A 96 -3.14 0.39 -2.53
CA ALA A 96 -4.03 1.30 -3.25
C ALA A 96 -4.03 1.07 -4.77
N HIS A 97 -2.97 0.51 -5.34
CA HIS A 97 -2.93 0.09 -6.75
C HIS A 97 -3.90 -1.06 -7.08
N HIS A 98 -4.56 -1.65 -6.07
CA HIS A 98 -5.64 -2.62 -6.22
C HIS A 98 -7.04 -2.03 -6.02
N PHE A 99 -7.16 -0.78 -5.57
CA PHE A 99 -8.46 -0.15 -5.33
C PHE A 99 -9.17 0.15 -6.64
N THR A 100 -10.48 -0.02 -6.67
CA THR A 100 -11.31 0.28 -7.85
C THR A 100 -11.49 1.78 -8.05
N ASP A 101 -11.51 2.55 -6.97
CA ASP A 101 -11.55 4.02 -6.95
C ASP A 101 -10.65 4.56 -5.84
N VAL A 102 -9.38 4.81 -6.17
CA VAL A 102 -8.40 5.35 -5.23
C VAL A 102 -8.81 6.71 -4.67
N ALA A 103 -9.47 7.55 -5.50
CA ALA A 103 -9.93 8.87 -5.05
C ALA A 103 -11.04 8.74 -3.99
N ALA A 104 -11.95 7.77 -4.15
CA ALA A 104 -12.95 7.45 -3.12
C ALA A 104 -12.28 6.93 -1.85
N ALA A 105 -11.31 6.03 -1.96
CA ALA A 105 -10.58 5.50 -0.81
C ALA A 105 -9.84 6.61 -0.04
N VAL A 106 -9.15 7.54 -0.73
CA VAL A 106 -8.48 8.67 -0.10
C VAL A 106 -9.48 9.62 0.58
N ARG A 107 -10.65 9.87 -0.03
CA ARG A 107 -11.73 10.66 0.61
C ARG A 107 -12.23 9.98 1.90
N GLU A 108 -12.43 8.66 1.90
CA GLU A 108 -12.83 7.91 3.10
C GLU A 108 -11.74 7.95 4.19
N MET A 109 -10.48 7.73 3.84
CA MET A 109 -9.36 7.89 4.77
C MET A 109 -9.30 9.30 5.37
N ALA A 110 -9.50 10.34 4.54
CA ALA A 110 -9.56 11.73 5.00
C ALA A 110 -10.79 12.02 5.88
N ARG A 111 -11.95 11.40 5.58
CA ARG A 111 -13.17 11.55 6.38
C ARG A 111 -13.02 10.98 7.78
N VAL A 112 -12.46 9.78 7.89
CA VAL A 112 -12.36 9.08 9.18
C VAL A 112 -11.16 9.52 10.02
N THR A 113 -10.20 10.26 9.46
CA THR A 113 -9.08 10.80 10.23
C THR A 113 -9.43 12.14 10.91
N ARG A 114 -8.87 12.36 12.09
CA ARG A 114 -8.83 13.66 12.75
C ARG A 114 -7.62 14.50 12.30
N ARG A 115 -6.51 13.84 11.88
CA ARG A 115 -5.22 14.50 11.77
C ARG A 115 -4.43 14.14 10.53
N LEU A 116 -4.06 12.87 10.37
CA LEU A 116 -3.08 12.43 9.37
C LEU A 116 -3.60 11.29 8.51
N VAL A 117 -3.30 11.36 7.22
CA VAL A 117 -3.33 10.22 6.29
C VAL A 117 -1.91 9.97 5.79
N VAL A 118 -1.42 8.75 5.92
CA VAL A 118 -0.09 8.33 5.46
C VAL A 118 -0.24 7.15 4.52
N VAL A 119 0.15 7.33 3.26
CA VAL A 119 0.04 6.29 2.24
C VAL A 119 1.40 5.98 1.65
N GLU A 120 1.72 4.70 1.53
CA GLU A 120 2.82 4.23 0.71
C GLU A 120 2.28 3.32 -0.38
N ASP A 121 2.64 3.59 -1.65
CA ASP A 121 2.30 2.68 -2.73
C ASP A 121 3.33 2.67 -3.86
N THR A 122 3.15 1.71 -4.79
CA THR A 122 3.94 1.62 -6.00
C THR A 122 3.76 2.87 -6.84
N LEU A 123 4.87 3.52 -7.17
CA LEU A 123 4.87 4.70 -8.02
C LEU A 123 4.75 4.29 -9.49
N TYR A 124 3.85 4.94 -10.23
CA TYR A 124 3.82 4.79 -11.68
C TYR A 124 5.16 5.21 -12.30
N VAL A 125 5.73 4.37 -13.13
CA VAL A 125 7.01 4.61 -13.81
C VAL A 125 6.78 4.85 -15.30
N ASP A 126 6.27 3.85 -16.00
CA ASP A 126 5.93 3.87 -17.42
C ASP A 126 4.94 2.76 -17.78
N GLU A 127 4.42 2.81 -19.02
CA GLU A 127 3.44 1.84 -19.52
C GLU A 127 3.96 0.40 -19.56
N ARG A 128 5.27 0.18 -19.71
CA ARG A 128 5.85 -1.17 -19.75
C ARG A 128 5.82 -1.82 -18.36
N VAL A 129 6.15 -1.05 -17.33
CA VAL A 129 6.06 -1.49 -15.93
C VAL A 129 4.60 -1.75 -15.58
N GLU A 130 3.69 -0.86 -15.98
CA GLU A 130 2.26 -0.97 -15.72
C GLU A 130 1.65 -2.21 -16.42
N GLU A 131 2.06 -2.52 -17.68
CA GLU A 131 1.68 -3.75 -18.37
C GLU A 131 2.23 -4.98 -17.64
N ALA A 132 3.48 -4.93 -17.18
CA ALA A 132 4.11 -6.03 -16.45
C ALA A 132 3.38 -6.33 -15.12
N GLU A 133 3.00 -5.32 -14.36
CA GLU A 133 2.25 -5.48 -13.10
C GLU A 133 0.86 -6.07 -13.35
N ARG A 134 0.12 -5.60 -14.36
CA ARG A 134 -1.20 -6.16 -14.74
C ARG A 134 -1.12 -7.61 -15.21
N LEU A 135 -0.09 -7.96 -15.99
CA LEU A 135 0.12 -9.34 -16.43
C LEU A 135 0.52 -10.26 -15.28
N ARG A 136 1.35 -9.76 -14.37
CA ARG A 136 1.79 -10.50 -13.20
C ARG A 136 0.64 -10.76 -12.23
N ASP A 137 -0.12 -9.74 -11.91
CA ASP A 137 -1.21 -9.80 -10.94
C ASP A 137 -2.52 -9.26 -11.55
N PRO A 138 -3.47 -10.15 -11.90
CA PRO A 138 -4.75 -9.73 -12.47
C PRO A 138 -5.60 -8.86 -11.53
N THR A 139 -5.23 -8.73 -10.25
CA THR A 139 -5.91 -7.83 -9.30
C THR A 139 -5.35 -6.43 -9.32
N HIS A 140 -4.22 -6.20 -10.01
CA HIS A 140 -3.65 -4.88 -10.19
C HIS A 140 -4.58 -4.01 -11.05
N VAL A 141 -5.01 -2.89 -10.51
CA VAL A 141 -5.85 -1.91 -11.22
C VAL A 141 -4.96 -0.87 -11.90
N ARG A 142 -4.20 -0.12 -11.13
CA ARG A 142 -3.32 0.92 -11.63
C ARG A 142 -2.34 1.45 -10.58
N SER A 143 -1.10 1.75 -10.99
CA SER A 143 -0.18 2.61 -10.23
C SER A 143 -0.38 4.08 -10.59
N TYR A 144 -0.07 4.98 -9.66
CA TYR A 144 -0.28 6.42 -9.82
C TYR A 144 1.05 7.18 -9.65
N SER A 145 1.18 8.28 -10.38
CA SER A 145 2.30 9.22 -10.25
C SER A 145 2.18 10.08 -8.99
N GLU A 146 3.29 10.68 -8.55
CA GLU A 146 3.27 11.60 -7.41
C GLU A 146 2.31 12.80 -7.61
N PRO A 147 2.25 13.46 -8.79
CA PRO A 147 1.26 14.51 -9.02
C PRO A 147 -0.19 14.04 -8.87
N GLU A 148 -0.53 12.82 -9.30
CA GLU A 148 -1.87 12.25 -9.11
C GLU A 148 -2.15 12.02 -7.63
N TRP A 149 -1.20 11.44 -6.88
CA TRP A 149 -1.33 11.25 -5.43
C TRP A 149 -1.56 12.57 -4.68
N ARG A 150 -0.79 13.62 -5.03
CA ARG A 150 -1.01 14.97 -4.48
C ARG A 150 -2.41 15.47 -4.78
N GLY A 151 -2.87 15.31 -6.01
CA GLY A 151 -4.22 15.68 -6.42
C GLY A 151 -5.31 14.94 -5.65
N PHE A 152 -5.16 13.64 -5.37
CA PHE A 152 -6.11 12.87 -4.55
C PHE A 152 -6.16 13.36 -3.11
N MET A 153 -4.99 13.62 -2.49
CA MET A 153 -4.91 14.16 -1.13
C MET A 153 -5.57 15.54 -1.03
N GLU A 154 -5.21 16.46 -1.91
CA GLU A 154 -5.73 17.83 -1.94
C GLU A 154 -7.26 17.86 -2.21
N ALA A 155 -7.74 17.04 -3.14
CA ALA A 155 -9.18 16.92 -3.42
C ALA A 155 -9.96 16.32 -2.24
N ALA A 156 -9.30 15.58 -1.35
CA ALA A 156 -9.88 15.05 -0.11
C ALA A 156 -9.77 16.03 1.08
N GLY A 157 -9.25 17.25 0.90
CA GLY A 157 -9.06 18.24 1.96
C GLY A 157 -7.86 17.98 2.85
N LEU A 158 -6.83 17.36 2.31
CA LEU A 158 -5.57 17.09 3.01
C LEU A 158 -4.45 17.97 2.45
N ALA A 159 -3.79 18.75 3.29
CA ALA A 159 -2.56 19.46 2.92
C ALA A 159 -1.39 18.46 2.87
N VAL A 160 -0.75 18.32 1.71
CA VAL A 160 0.41 17.43 1.56
C VAL A 160 1.63 18.06 2.22
N GLU A 161 2.08 17.48 3.35
CA GLU A 161 3.24 17.95 4.11
C GLU A 161 4.55 17.32 3.65
N ARG A 162 4.52 16.06 3.25
CA ARG A 162 5.71 15.28 2.87
C ARG A 162 5.39 14.32 1.75
N ALA A 163 6.35 14.14 0.84
CA ALA A 163 6.38 13.07 -0.15
C ALA A 163 7.84 12.65 -0.35
N GLU A 164 8.11 11.35 -0.35
CA GLU A 164 9.46 10.80 -0.47
C GLU A 164 9.43 9.49 -1.27
N HIS A 165 10.47 9.26 -2.06
CA HIS A 165 10.61 8.08 -2.90
C HIS A 165 11.56 7.07 -2.26
N PHE A 166 11.11 5.82 -2.14
CA PHE A 166 11.91 4.73 -1.61
C PHE A 166 12.21 3.72 -2.73
N PRO A 167 13.48 3.54 -3.11
CA PRO A 167 13.83 2.50 -4.06
C PRO A 167 13.61 1.12 -3.43
N LYS A 168 12.98 0.22 -4.19
CA LYS A 168 12.70 -1.15 -3.76
C LYS A 168 13.35 -2.12 -4.73
N ARG A 169 13.98 -3.16 -4.19
CA ARG A 169 14.63 -4.22 -4.95
C ARG A 169 13.80 -5.49 -4.84
N HIS A 170 13.33 -6.00 -5.96
CA HIS A 170 12.53 -7.22 -6.00
C HIS A 170 13.30 -8.34 -6.71
N PRO A 171 13.73 -9.39 -5.98
CA PRO A 171 14.17 -10.63 -6.63
C PRO A 171 13.04 -11.14 -7.53
N VAL A 172 13.31 -11.29 -8.83
CA VAL A 172 12.27 -11.49 -9.86
C VAL A 172 11.48 -12.78 -9.61
N GLU A 173 12.18 -13.89 -9.34
CA GLU A 173 11.52 -15.19 -9.20
C GLU A 173 10.60 -15.27 -7.97
N PRO A 174 11.04 -14.87 -6.74
CA PRO A 174 10.15 -14.81 -5.60
C PRO A 174 8.98 -13.83 -5.79
N TRP A 175 9.21 -12.73 -6.49
CA TRP A 175 8.17 -11.73 -6.77
C TRP A 175 7.09 -12.26 -7.71
N LEU A 176 7.48 -13.00 -8.79
CA LEU A 176 6.54 -13.68 -9.69
C LEU A 176 5.78 -14.80 -8.96
N ALA A 177 6.51 -15.63 -8.21
CA ALA A 177 5.94 -16.79 -7.51
C ALA A 177 4.87 -16.41 -6.49
N ARG A 178 4.99 -15.24 -5.83
CA ARG A 178 4.05 -14.77 -4.80
C ARG A 178 2.60 -14.72 -5.29
N VAL A 179 2.38 -14.45 -6.57
CA VAL A 179 1.06 -14.39 -7.19
C VAL A 179 0.78 -15.54 -8.16
N GLY A 180 1.70 -16.51 -8.23
CA GLY A 180 1.57 -17.66 -9.12
C GLY A 180 1.79 -17.34 -10.60
N CYS A 181 2.50 -16.24 -10.93
CA CYS A 181 2.82 -15.88 -12.31
C CYS A 181 3.92 -16.80 -12.86
N THR A 182 3.60 -17.61 -13.87
CA THR A 182 4.49 -18.64 -14.44
C THR A 182 4.39 -18.70 -15.97
N GLY A 183 5.22 -19.54 -16.61
CA GLY A 183 5.13 -19.84 -18.03
C GLY A 183 5.40 -18.63 -18.95
N GLU A 184 4.64 -18.53 -20.04
CA GLU A 184 4.79 -17.47 -21.04
C GLU A 184 4.47 -16.08 -20.47
N THR A 185 3.51 -15.98 -19.55
CA THR A 185 3.19 -14.71 -18.87
C THR A 185 4.39 -14.21 -18.08
N ALA A 186 5.04 -15.07 -17.30
CA ALA A 186 6.24 -14.69 -16.56
C ALA A 186 7.42 -14.31 -17.47
N ALA A 187 7.56 -14.97 -18.63
CA ALA A 187 8.57 -14.61 -19.62
C ALA A 187 8.30 -13.19 -20.19
N ARG A 188 7.04 -12.89 -20.52
CA ARG A 188 6.65 -11.56 -21.00
C ARG A 188 6.86 -10.47 -19.94
N VAL A 189 6.54 -10.75 -18.67
CA VAL A 189 6.80 -9.82 -17.57
C VAL A 189 8.30 -9.50 -17.46
N ARG A 190 9.19 -10.50 -17.54
CA ARG A 190 10.64 -10.26 -17.50
C ARG A 190 11.12 -9.42 -18.68
N GLU A 191 10.58 -9.65 -19.87
CA GLU A 191 10.90 -8.84 -21.07
C GLU A 191 10.49 -7.36 -20.86
N LEU A 192 9.29 -7.12 -20.35
CA LEU A 192 8.80 -5.78 -20.09
C LEU A 192 9.65 -5.04 -19.04
N LEU A 193 10.10 -5.74 -18.01
CA LEU A 193 10.90 -5.18 -16.92
C LEU A 193 12.42 -5.11 -17.25
N ALA A 194 12.87 -5.58 -18.42
CA ALA A 194 14.30 -5.67 -18.74
C ALA A 194 15.06 -4.34 -18.59
N HIS A 195 14.41 -3.20 -18.86
CA HIS A 195 15.01 -1.88 -18.72
C HIS A 195 15.13 -1.38 -17.27
N ARG A 196 14.51 -2.11 -16.33
CA ARG A 196 14.52 -1.85 -14.87
C ARG A 196 15.26 -2.92 -14.08
N MET A 197 15.93 -3.84 -14.77
CA MET A 197 16.73 -4.87 -14.10
C MET A 197 18.03 -4.29 -13.57
N ALA A 198 18.45 -4.74 -12.40
CA ALA A 198 19.80 -4.47 -11.91
C ALA A 198 20.85 -5.14 -12.85
N PRO A 199 22.01 -4.49 -13.11
CA PRO A 199 22.94 -4.95 -14.15
C PRO A 199 23.44 -6.38 -13.97
N ASP A 200 23.68 -6.83 -12.75
CA ASP A 200 24.36 -8.09 -12.44
C ASP A 200 23.54 -9.04 -11.55
N GLU A 201 22.27 -8.73 -11.32
CA GLU A 201 21.42 -9.50 -10.41
C GLU A 201 20.03 -9.71 -11.00
N PRO A 202 19.35 -10.86 -10.74
CA PRO A 202 17.98 -11.12 -11.15
C PRO A 202 16.98 -10.35 -10.27
N VAL A 203 17.17 -9.04 -10.18
CA VAL A 203 16.42 -8.09 -9.35
C VAL A 203 15.90 -6.96 -10.21
N TRP A 204 14.60 -6.69 -10.19
CA TRP A 204 14.06 -5.50 -10.79
C TRP A 204 13.92 -4.35 -9.77
N LEU A 205 14.09 -3.13 -10.27
CA LEU A 205 14.13 -1.92 -9.46
C LEU A 205 12.79 -1.19 -9.55
N ASP A 206 12.08 -1.20 -8.45
CA ASP A 206 10.82 -0.50 -8.23
C ASP A 206 11.04 0.79 -7.42
N THR A 207 10.03 1.62 -7.34
CA THR A 207 10.02 2.81 -6.50
C THR A 207 8.68 2.89 -5.78
N LYS A 208 8.72 3.08 -4.46
CA LYS A 208 7.53 3.39 -3.67
C LYS A 208 7.48 4.89 -3.41
N LEU A 209 6.29 5.45 -3.47
CA LEU A 209 5.99 6.78 -2.98
C LEU A 209 5.41 6.65 -1.58
N LEU A 210 6.02 7.28 -0.59
CA LEU A 210 5.43 7.55 0.70
C LEU A 210 4.97 9.00 0.74
N ILE A 211 3.68 9.22 1.01
CA ILE A 211 3.07 10.55 1.05
C ILE A 211 2.25 10.72 2.32
N ARG A 212 2.37 11.90 2.94
CA ARG A 212 1.61 12.29 4.13
C ARG A 212 0.80 13.53 3.87
N GLY A 213 -0.50 13.45 4.14
CA GLY A 213 -1.42 14.56 4.16
C GLY A 213 -1.93 14.85 5.57
N ARG A 214 -2.08 16.12 5.92
CA ARG A 214 -2.70 16.60 7.17
C ARG A 214 -4.08 17.19 6.86
N ARG A 215 -5.08 16.80 7.66
CA ARG A 215 -6.40 17.40 7.59
C ARG A 215 -6.33 18.86 8.02
N GLU A 216 -6.80 19.76 7.17
CA GLU A 216 -6.98 21.16 7.52
C GLU A 216 -8.22 21.30 8.40
N ASN A 217 -8.09 22.08 9.49
CA ASN A 217 -9.18 22.32 10.46
C ASN A 217 -10.24 23.27 9.90
#